data_8801239c51ec1659ddfb58531463bc57
#
_entry.id   8801239c51ec1659ddfb58531463bc57
#
_cell.length_a   1.000
_cell.length_b   1.000
_cell.length_c   1.000
_cell.angle_alpha   90.00
_cell.angle_beta   90.00
_cell.angle_gamma   90.00
#
_symmetry.space_group_name_H-M   'P 1'
#
loop_
_entity.id
_entity.type
_entity.pdbx_description
1 polymer ?
#
loop_
_entity_poly.entity_id
_entity_poly.type
_entity_poly.pdbx_seq_one_letter_code
_entity_poly.pdbx_strand_id
1 'polypeptide(L)'
;MDPLTTTKTRISYAYDIRIFFQFLLDENPAFKDYSMKDFTVDVLDQLKAIDIEEYQEYLKVYKNGDKTETNGERGLKRKISALRSFYAYYYKHEFIQTNPTVLVDVPKTHEKNIIRLDADEVAMLLDHIEHCGDELTGQKRVYYEKTKERDLAIVTLLLGTGIRVSECVGLDVEDVDFKNNGLKYTESGIEWLYILVHEVEKDF
;
A
#
# COMPACT_ATOMS: atom_id res chain seq x y z
N MET A 1 -10.74 4.60 16.84
CA MET A 1 -10.27 4.61 15.43
C MET A 1 -10.78 5.86 14.77
N ASP A 2 -9.91 6.59 14.08
CA ASP A 2 -10.28 7.79 13.35
C ASP A 2 -11.42 7.49 12.36
N PRO A 3 -12.54 8.24 12.38
CA PRO A 3 -13.64 8.05 11.45
C PRO A 3 -13.25 8.21 9.98
N LEU A 4 -12.13 8.87 9.70
CA LEU A 4 -11.57 9.06 8.35
C LEU A 4 -10.84 7.83 7.78
N THR A 5 -10.67 6.77 8.59
CA THR A 5 -9.95 5.56 8.14
C THR A 5 -10.84 4.67 7.28
N THR A 6 -10.40 4.31 6.08
CA THR A 6 -11.15 3.44 5.17
C THR A 6 -11.39 2.04 5.76
N THR A 7 -12.44 1.35 5.33
CA THR A 7 -12.75 -0.03 5.77
C THR A 7 -11.57 -0.98 5.53
N LYS A 8 -10.89 -0.87 4.39
CA LYS A 8 -9.70 -1.69 4.07
C LYS A 8 -8.56 -1.46 5.06
N THR A 9 -8.31 -0.21 5.44
CA THR A 9 -7.28 0.14 6.43
C THR A 9 -7.63 -0.43 7.80
N ARG A 10 -8.89 -0.33 8.22
CA ARG A 10 -9.35 -0.89 9.51
C ARG A 10 -9.16 -2.40 9.56
N ILE A 11 -9.52 -3.11 8.50
CA ILE A 11 -9.33 -4.56 8.39
C ILE A 11 -7.84 -4.91 8.46
N SER A 12 -6.97 -4.19 7.72
CA SER A 12 -5.53 -4.41 7.75
C SER A 12 -4.94 -4.21 9.15
N TYR A 13 -5.38 -3.17 9.86
CA TYR A 13 -4.94 -2.93 11.24
C TYR A 13 -5.44 -4.01 12.20
N ALA A 14 -6.68 -4.48 12.03
CA ALA A 14 -7.20 -5.58 12.84
C ALA A 14 -6.37 -6.87 12.67
N TYR A 15 -5.95 -7.18 11.43
CA TYR A 15 -5.04 -8.30 11.17
C TYR A 15 -3.67 -8.10 11.84
N ASP A 16 -3.10 -6.91 11.78
CA ASP A 16 -1.82 -6.63 12.44
C ASP A 16 -1.91 -6.76 13.96
N ILE A 17 -2.99 -6.28 14.57
CA ILE A 17 -3.23 -6.43 16.01
C ILE A 17 -3.47 -7.90 16.39
N ARG A 18 -4.17 -8.66 15.55
CA ARG A 18 -4.32 -10.11 15.76
C ARG A 18 -2.96 -10.82 15.80
N ILE A 19 -2.01 -10.46 14.93
CA ILE A 19 -0.66 -11.04 14.94
C ILE A 19 0.05 -10.72 16.26
N PHE A 20 -0.14 -9.54 16.81
CA PHE A 20 0.43 -9.17 18.11
C PHE A 20 -0.10 -10.04 19.25
N PHE A 21 -1.41 -10.23 19.34
CA PHE A 21 -1.99 -11.10 20.35
C PHE A 21 -1.61 -12.57 20.13
N GLN A 22 -1.46 -13.01 18.89
CA GLN A 22 -0.97 -14.36 18.61
C GLN A 22 0.49 -14.54 19.09
N PHE A 23 1.35 -13.55 18.86
CA PHE A 23 2.71 -13.54 19.41
C PHE A 23 2.71 -13.68 20.94
N LEU A 24 1.84 -12.96 21.65
CA LEU A 24 1.75 -13.06 23.10
C LEU A 24 1.35 -14.47 23.55
N LEU A 25 0.45 -15.13 22.84
CA LEU A 25 0.05 -16.51 23.16
C LEU A 25 1.18 -17.52 22.88
N ASP A 26 1.91 -17.32 21.80
CA ASP A 26 2.90 -18.28 21.33
C ASP A 26 4.25 -18.14 22.07
N GLU A 27 4.65 -16.92 22.41
CA GLU A 27 6.02 -16.62 22.86
C GLU A 27 6.10 -16.08 24.28
N ASN A 28 5.04 -15.40 24.79
CA ASN A 28 5.12 -14.79 26.12
C ASN A 28 4.62 -15.76 27.21
N PRO A 29 5.51 -16.20 28.15
CA PRO A 29 5.14 -17.17 29.19
C PRO A 29 3.97 -16.75 30.09
N ALA A 30 3.75 -15.43 30.26
CA ALA A 30 2.68 -14.91 31.09
C ALA A 30 1.27 -15.20 30.51
N PHE A 31 1.18 -15.46 29.19
CA PHE A 31 -0.08 -15.68 28.48
C PHE A 31 -0.23 -17.10 27.92
N LYS A 32 0.61 -18.03 28.36
CA LYS A 32 0.64 -19.41 27.83
C LYS A 32 -0.70 -20.15 27.98
N ASP A 33 -1.43 -19.85 29.04
CA ASP A 33 -2.73 -20.48 29.33
C ASP A 33 -3.92 -19.66 28.83
N TYR A 34 -3.67 -18.54 28.11
CA TYR A 34 -4.70 -17.67 27.59
C TYR A 34 -5.19 -18.17 26.22
N SER A 35 -6.41 -17.79 25.90
CA SER A 35 -6.97 -17.82 24.55
C SER A 35 -7.17 -16.39 24.02
N MET A 36 -7.42 -16.22 22.74
CA MET A 36 -7.72 -14.91 22.15
C MET A 36 -8.86 -14.16 22.83
N LYS A 37 -9.77 -14.87 23.50
CA LYS A 37 -10.95 -14.29 24.18
C LYS A 37 -10.62 -13.75 25.56
N ASP A 38 -9.49 -14.15 26.13
CA ASP A 38 -9.10 -13.77 27.49
C ASP A 38 -8.33 -12.44 27.53
N PHE A 39 -7.96 -11.90 26.36
CA PHE A 39 -7.35 -10.59 26.26
C PHE A 39 -8.38 -9.48 26.52
N THR A 40 -8.37 -8.97 27.74
CA THR A 40 -9.13 -7.80 28.16
C THR A 40 -8.28 -6.53 28.10
N VAL A 41 -8.90 -5.38 28.32
CA VAL A 41 -8.18 -4.09 28.36
C VAL A 41 -7.12 -4.07 29.47
N ASP A 42 -7.38 -4.73 30.59
CA ASP A 42 -6.43 -4.79 31.72
C ASP A 42 -5.12 -5.49 31.38
N VAL A 43 -5.13 -6.40 30.42
CA VAL A 43 -3.91 -7.05 29.93
C VAL A 43 -2.98 -6.06 29.24
N LEU A 44 -3.54 -5.04 28.58
CA LEU A 44 -2.74 -4.02 27.88
C LEU A 44 -1.88 -3.20 28.83
N ASP A 45 -2.34 -2.96 30.06
CA ASP A 45 -1.58 -2.25 31.11
C ASP A 45 -0.47 -3.11 31.76
N GLN A 46 -0.53 -4.44 31.59
CA GLN A 46 0.50 -5.36 32.12
C GLN A 46 1.71 -5.43 31.18
N LEU A 47 1.52 -5.10 29.92
CA LEU A 47 2.58 -5.18 28.90
C LEU A 47 3.56 -4.03 29.04
N LYS A 48 4.84 -4.34 28.82
CA LYS A 48 5.97 -3.42 28.95
C LYS A 48 6.63 -3.16 27.60
N ALA A 49 7.54 -2.20 27.56
CA ALA A 49 8.31 -1.90 26.36
C ALA A 49 9.06 -3.12 25.81
N ILE A 50 9.58 -3.97 26.71
CA ILE A 50 10.29 -5.18 26.32
C ILE A 50 9.41 -6.15 25.52
N ASP A 51 8.13 -6.31 25.89
CA ASP A 51 7.20 -7.17 25.14
C ASP A 51 6.99 -6.66 23.69
N ILE A 52 7.05 -5.35 23.50
CA ILE A 52 6.93 -4.73 22.17
C ILE A 52 8.24 -4.88 21.37
N GLU A 53 9.39 -4.82 22.04
CA GLU A 53 10.69 -5.06 21.40
C GLU A 53 10.82 -6.53 20.97
N GLU A 54 10.42 -7.47 21.82
CA GLU A 54 10.37 -8.90 21.49
C GLU A 54 9.41 -9.17 20.31
N TYR A 55 8.26 -8.50 20.29
CA TYR A 55 7.35 -8.56 19.15
C TYR A 55 8.00 -8.03 17.86
N GLN A 56 8.81 -6.98 17.91
CA GLN A 56 9.54 -6.51 16.72
C GLN A 56 10.50 -7.57 16.18
N GLU A 57 11.22 -8.27 17.07
CA GLU A 57 12.11 -9.36 16.67
C GLU A 57 11.32 -10.54 16.08
N TYR A 58 10.23 -10.94 16.74
CA TYR A 58 9.33 -11.99 16.25
C TYR A 58 8.80 -11.69 14.83
N LEU A 59 8.44 -10.45 14.57
CA LEU A 59 7.91 -10.06 13.25
C LEU A 59 8.89 -10.22 12.10
N LYS A 60 10.20 -10.32 12.35
CA LYS A 60 11.18 -10.50 11.27
C LYS A 60 10.96 -11.83 10.56
N VAL A 61 10.70 -12.89 11.33
CA VAL A 61 10.37 -14.23 10.83
C VAL A 61 9.40 -14.88 11.81
N TYR A 62 8.17 -15.14 11.39
CA TYR A 62 7.17 -15.76 12.25
C TYR A 62 6.29 -16.76 11.49
N LYS A 63 5.62 -17.63 12.22
CA LYS A 63 4.64 -18.57 11.67
C LYS A 63 3.24 -17.94 11.69
N ASN A 64 2.54 -18.08 10.56
CA ASN A 64 1.12 -17.71 10.44
C ASN A 64 0.36 -18.93 9.90
N GLY A 65 -0.12 -19.76 10.82
CA GLY A 65 -0.57 -21.11 10.52
C GLY A 65 0.60 -21.98 10.02
N ASP A 66 0.43 -22.62 8.88
CA ASP A 66 1.47 -23.48 8.28
C ASP A 66 2.52 -22.71 7.46
N LYS A 67 2.36 -21.39 7.30
CA LYS A 67 3.25 -20.56 6.50
C LYS A 67 4.25 -19.82 7.38
N THR A 68 5.50 -19.80 6.92
CA THR A 68 6.52 -18.91 7.47
C THR A 68 6.45 -17.57 6.73
N GLU A 69 6.18 -16.50 7.46
CA GLU A 69 6.10 -15.13 6.95
C GLU A 69 7.35 -14.35 7.37
N THR A 70 7.81 -13.50 6.47
CA THR A 70 8.93 -12.57 6.73
C THR A 70 8.51 -11.14 6.45
N ASN A 71 8.98 -10.21 7.26
CA ASN A 71 8.72 -8.79 7.02
C ASN A 71 10.02 -8.04 6.75
N GLY A 72 10.04 -7.31 5.65
CA GLY A 72 11.04 -6.25 5.45
C GLY A 72 10.70 -5.00 6.27
N GLU A 73 11.62 -4.02 6.28
CA GLU A 73 11.53 -2.79 7.09
C GLU A 73 10.18 -2.07 7.03
N ARG A 74 9.59 -1.94 5.84
CA ARG A 74 8.28 -1.29 5.65
C ARG A 74 7.15 -2.09 6.29
N GLY A 75 7.21 -3.42 6.22
CA GLY A 75 6.23 -4.33 6.84
C GLY A 75 6.30 -4.25 8.37
N LEU A 76 7.50 -4.28 8.94
CA LEU A 76 7.74 -4.09 10.37
C LEU A 76 7.19 -2.73 10.83
N LYS A 77 7.62 -1.64 10.16
CA LYS A 77 7.16 -0.28 10.49
C LYS A 77 5.64 -0.18 10.47
N ARG A 78 4.97 -0.74 9.46
CA ARG A 78 3.51 -0.71 9.35
C ARG A 78 2.83 -1.42 10.53
N LYS A 79 3.28 -2.62 10.89
CA LYS A 79 2.71 -3.40 12.01
C LYS A 79 2.90 -2.71 13.35
N ILE A 80 4.10 -2.15 13.60
CA ILE A 80 4.36 -1.38 14.82
C ILE A 80 3.54 -0.09 14.85
N SER A 81 3.35 0.57 13.72
CA SER A 81 2.49 1.77 13.63
C SER A 81 1.02 1.43 13.92
N ALA A 82 0.53 0.27 13.47
CA ALA A 82 -0.82 -0.20 13.80
C ALA A 82 -0.97 -0.43 15.31
N LEU A 83 0.01 -1.07 15.95
CA LEU A 83 0.02 -1.30 17.39
C LEU A 83 0.10 0.02 18.17
N ARG A 84 0.92 0.98 17.73
CA ARG A 84 0.97 2.33 18.33
C ARG A 84 -0.38 3.04 18.26
N SER A 85 -1.04 2.98 17.11
CA SER A 85 -2.36 3.60 16.93
C SER A 85 -3.42 2.93 17.82
N PHE A 86 -3.31 1.61 18.00
CA PHE A 86 -4.17 0.84 18.89
C PHE A 86 -3.99 1.28 20.36
N TYR A 87 -2.76 1.27 20.88
CA TYR A 87 -2.46 1.72 22.23
C TYR A 87 -2.80 3.20 22.46
N ALA A 88 -2.49 4.07 21.50
CA ALA A 88 -2.81 5.48 21.57
C ALA A 88 -4.32 5.74 21.71
N TYR A 89 -5.15 4.95 21.04
CA TYR A 89 -6.61 5.03 21.19
C TYR A 89 -7.04 4.70 22.61
N TYR A 90 -6.64 3.55 23.17
CA TYR A 90 -7.04 3.15 24.50
C TYR A 90 -6.49 4.08 25.59
N TYR A 91 -5.25 4.53 25.45
CA TYR A 91 -4.63 5.47 26.36
C TYR A 91 -5.31 6.85 26.33
N LYS A 92 -5.62 7.37 25.14
CA LYS A 92 -6.31 8.66 24.97
C LYS A 92 -7.72 8.66 25.60
N HIS A 93 -8.38 7.54 25.59
CA HIS A 93 -9.73 7.37 26.17
C HIS A 93 -9.68 6.88 27.64
N GLU A 94 -8.52 6.89 28.26
CA GLU A 94 -8.32 6.52 29.67
C GLU A 94 -8.78 5.10 30.02
N PHE A 95 -8.84 4.20 29.02
CA PHE A 95 -9.12 2.79 29.23
C PHE A 95 -7.90 2.04 29.79
N ILE A 96 -6.70 2.56 29.57
CA ILE A 96 -5.43 2.06 30.08
C ILE A 96 -4.63 3.22 30.69
N GLN A 97 -3.76 2.88 31.67
CA GLN A 97 -2.95 3.86 32.39
C GLN A 97 -1.56 4.07 31.75
N THR A 98 -1.10 3.09 30.98
CA THR A 98 0.22 3.09 30.41
C THR A 98 0.19 2.87 28.89
N ASN A 99 1.19 3.39 28.18
CA ASN A 99 1.38 3.13 26.76
C ASN A 99 2.84 2.75 26.49
N PRO A 100 3.20 1.46 26.54
CA PRO A 100 4.57 1.01 26.37
C PRO A 100 5.12 1.26 24.96
N THR A 101 4.23 1.42 23.95
CA THR A 101 4.67 1.59 22.56
C THR A 101 5.39 2.91 22.30
N VAL A 102 5.23 3.92 23.17
CA VAL A 102 5.93 5.21 23.04
C VAL A 102 7.41 5.11 23.45
N LEU A 103 7.75 4.10 24.23
CA LEU A 103 9.12 3.85 24.73
C LEU A 103 9.96 3.03 23.75
N VAL A 104 9.37 2.47 22.72
CA VAL A 104 10.04 1.60 21.75
C VAL A 104 10.27 2.35 20.45
N ASP A 105 11.46 2.23 19.89
CA ASP A 105 11.76 2.86 18.61
C ASP A 105 11.03 2.19 17.44
N VAL A 106 10.50 3.00 16.54
CA VAL A 106 9.95 2.48 15.27
C VAL A 106 11.09 2.10 14.35
N PRO A 107 11.04 0.92 13.71
CA PRO A 107 12.05 0.53 12.73
C PRO A 107 12.30 1.59 11.68
N LYS A 108 13.56 1.96 11.49
CA LYS A 108 13.96 2.89 10.43
C LYS A 108 13.77 2.20 9.08
N THR A 109 13.33 2.95 8.12
CA THR A 109 13.22 2.47 6.73
C THR A 109 14.26 3.17 5.89
N HIS A 110 15.04 2.39 5.17
CA HIS A 110 15.95 2.95 4.18
C HIS A 110 15.16 3.41 2.96
N GLU A 111 15.46 4.61 2.49
CA GLU A 111 14.92 5.09 1.23
C GLU A 111 15.56 4.30 0.09
N LYS A 112 14.71 3.67 -0.72
CA LYS A 112 15.17 3.10 -1.99
C LYS A 112 15.22 4.23 -3.02
N ASN A 113 16.31 4.28 -3.79
CA ASN A 113 16.35 5.15 -4.95
C ASN A 113 15.15 4.85 -5.84
N ILE A 114 14.37 5.88 -6.11
CA ILE A 114 13.25 5.78 -7.04
C ILE A 114 13.84 5.77 -8.43
N ILE A 115 13.73 4.66 -9.13
CA ILE A 115 14.06 4.58 -10.55
C ILE A 115 12.98 5.39 -11.28
N ARG A 116 13.41 6.39 -12.00
CA ARG A 116 12.56 7.23 -12.86
C ARG A 116 13.03 7.05 -14.28
N LEU A 117 12.09 7.06 -15.19
CA LEU A 117 12.42 7.24 -16.61
C LEU A 117 12.64 8.74 -16.84
N ASP A 118 13.66 9.08 -17.60
CA ASP A 118 13.82 10.43 -18.13
C ASP A 118 13.00 10.62 -19.43
N ALA A 119 13.03 11.82 -19.99
CA ALA A 119 12.21 12.13 -21.16
C ALA A 119 12.55 11.26 -22.39
N ASP A 120 13.82 10.99 -22.58
CA ASP A 120 14.29 10.17 -23.71
C ASP A 120 13.87 8.69 -23.50
N GLU A 121 13.99 8.18 -22.29
CA GLU A 121 13.52 6.82 -21.95
C GLU A 121 12.02 6.66 -22.09
N VAL A 122 11.24 7.69 -21.74
CA VAL A 122 9.77 7.73 -21.97
C VAL A 122 9.47 7.69 -23.46
N ALA A 123 10.16 8.51 -24.28
CA ALA A 123 9.99 8.51 -25.72
C ALA A 123 10.31 7.14 -26.34
N MET A 124 11.40 6.52 -25.93
CA MET A 124 11.79 5.17 -26.36
C MET A 124 10.75 4.11 -25.94
N LEU A 125 10.20 4.22 -24.75
CA LEU A 125 9.16 3.30 -24.28
C LEU A 125 7.88 3.39 -25.13
N LEU A 126 7.43 4.61 -25.43
CA LEU A 126 6.24 4.83 -26.25
C LEU A 126 6.47 4.35 -27.69
N ASP A 127 7.60 4.68 -28.29
CA ASP A 127 8.00 4.21 -29.62
C ASP A 127 8.05 2.68 -29.69
N HIS A 128 8.64 2.04 -28.66
CA HIS A 128 8.66 0.58 -28.59
C HIS A 128 7.26 -0.02 -28.53
N ILE A 129 6.35 0.53 -27.71
CA ILE A 129 4.96 0.05 -27.65
C ILE A 129 4.26 0.17 -29.00
N GLU A 130 4.55 1.23 -29.75
CA GLU A 130 3.94 1.49 -31.05
C GLU A 130 4.49 0.61 -32.17
N HIS A 131 5.78 0.22 -32.11
CA HIS A 131 6.48 -0.41 -33.24
C HIS A 131 7.00 -1.83 -32.96
N CYS A 132 6.98 -2.34 -31.71
CA CYS A 132 7.52 -3.67 -31.41
C CYS A 132 6.82 -4.83 -32.14
N GLY A 133 5.68 -4.58 -32.78
CA GLY A 133 4.97 -5.55 -33.62
C GLY A 133 5.78 -6.05 -34.82
N ASP A 134 6.72 -5.27 -35.31
CA ASP A 134 7.55 -5.64 -36.46
C ASP A 134 8.52 -6.78 -36.15
N GLU A 135 8.88 -6.94 -34.89
CA GLU A 135 9.73 -8.02 -34.39
C GLU A 135 8.93 -9.30 -34.02
N LEU A 136 7.61 -9.19 -33.96
CA LEU A 136 6.72 -10.27 -33.51
C LEU A 136 6.23 -11.12 -34.70
N THR A 137 6.09 -12.42 -34.48
CA THR A 137 5.57 -13.35 -35.50
C THR A 137 4.44 -14.22 -34.92
N GLY A 138 3.63 -14.78 -35.82
CA GLY A 138 2.58 -15.71 -35.46
C GLY A 138 1.52 -15.12 -34.54
N GLN A 139 1.09 -15.88 -33.56
CA GLN A 139 0.01 -15.51 -32.65
C GLN A 139 0.33 -14.27 -31.80
N LYS A 140 1.60 -14.04 -31.46
CA LYS A 140 2.05 -12.86 -30.70
C LYS A 140 1.78 -11.57 -31.49
N ARG A 141 2.07 -11.56 -32.79
CA ARG A 141 1.79 -10.41 -33.65
C ARG A 141 0.28 -10.13 -33.73
N VAL A 142 -0.54 -11.16 -33.93
CA VAL A 142 -1.99 -11.00 -33.97
C VAL A 142 -2.55 -10.43 -32.68
N TYR A 143 -2.00 -10.83 -31.53
CA TYR A 143 -2.41 -10.29 -30.25
C TYR A 143 -1.97 -8.83 -30.09
N TYR A 144 -0.74 -8.51 -30.44
CA TYR A 144 -0.21 -7.15 -30.41
C TYR A 144 -1.06 -6.18 -31.25
N GLU A 145 -1.36 -6.54 -32.50
CA GLU A 145 -2.18 -5.70 -33.39
C GLU A 145 -3.59 -5.40 -32.83
N LYS A 146 -4.10 -6.28 -31.99
CA LYS A 146 -5.41 -6.09 -31.34
C LYS A 146 -5.34 -5.22 -30.09
N THR A 147 -4.20 -5.12 -29.46
CA THR A 147 -4.07 -4.49 -28.12
C THR A 147 -3.19 -3.25 -28.12
N LYS A 148 -2.40 -3.00 -29.16
CA LYS A 148 -1.40 -1.91 -29.18
C LYS A 148 -2.00 -0.53 -28.90
N GLU A 149 -3.12 -0.19 -29.49
CA GLU A 149 -3.79 1.11 -29.32
C GLU A 149 -4.23 1.30 -27.85
N ARG A 150 -4.81 0.25 -27.27
CA ARG A 150 -5.20 0.24 -25.86
C ARG A 150 -3.97 0.39 -24.95
N ASP A 151 -2.93 -0.39 -25.22
CA ASP A 151 -1.73 -0.44 -24.37
C ASP A 151 -0.98 0.89 -24.46
N LEU A 152 -0.88 1.49 -25.66
CA LEU A 152 -0.32 2.81 -25.87
C LEU A 152 -1.14 3.89 -25.14
N ALA A 153 -2.47 3.86 -25.27
CA ALA A 153 -3.34 4.81 -24.58
C ALA A 153 -3.22 4.73 -23.06
N ILE A 154 -3.16 3.52 -22.49
CA ILE A 154 -2.99 3.32 -21.04
C ILE A 154 -1.66 3.90 -20.57
N VAL A 155 -0.55 3.57 -21.25
CA VAL A 155 0.78 4.02 -20.82
C VAL A 155 0.91 5.55 -20.99
N THR A 156 0.43 6.11 -22.09
CA THR A 156 0.42 7.56 -22.33
C THR A 156 -0.40 8.28 -21.27
N LEU A 157 -1.57 7.74 -20.92
CA LEU A 157 -2.43 8.32 -19.88
C LEU A 157 -1.73 8.31 -18.51
N LEU A 158 -1.15 7.18 -18.12
CA LEU A 158 -0.44 7.06 -16.84
C LEU A 158 0.78 7.99 -16.77
N LEU A 159 1.55 8.10 -17.83
CA LEU A 159 2.73 8.98 -17.90
C LEU A 159 2.34 10.47 -17.94
N GLY A 160 1.31 10.82 -18.70
CA GLY A 160 0.87 12.20 -18.88
C GLY A 160 0.12 12.78 -17.67
N THR A 161 -0.59 11.94 -16.90
CA THR A 161 -1.42 12.40 -15.79
C THR A 161 -0.88 12.03 -14.41
N GLY A 162 -0.09 10.97 -14.31
CA GLY A 162 0.37 10.43 -13.04
C GLY A 162 -0.73 9.78 -12.18
N ILE A 163 -1.90 9.49 -12.75
CA ILE A 163 -2.99 8.80 -12.03
C ILE A 163 -2.56 7.39 -11.62
N ARG A 164 -3.17 6.86 -10.54
CA ARG A 164 -2.90 5.50 -10.11
C ARG A 164 -3.51 4.49 -11.07
N VAL A 165 -2.91 3.31 -11.20
CA VAL A 165 -3.45 2.22 -12.04
C VAL A 165 -4.91 1.89 -11.68
N SER A 166 -5.27 1.91 -10.38
CA SER A 166 -6.65 1.68 -9.93
C SER A 166 -7.63 2.76 -10.39
N GLU A 167 -7.17 3.98 -10.51
CA GLU A 167 -7.94 5.12 -11.01
C GLU A 167 -8.12 4.99 -12.54
N CYS A 168 -7.03 4.67 -13.25
CA CYS A 168 -7.07 4.43 -14.69
C CYS A 168 -8.04 3.31 -15.07
N VAL A 169 -8.05 2.19 -14.34
CA VAL A 169 -8.96 1.06 -14.60
C VAL A 169 -10.42 1.38 -14.31
N GLY A 170 -10.67 2.37 -13.45
CA GLY A 170 -12.00 2.80 -13.06
C GLY A 170 -12.59 3.90 -13.95
N LEU A 171 -11.87 4.35 -14.99
CA LEU A 171 -12.34 5.40 -15.89
C LEU A 171 -13.36 4.88 -16.90
N ASP A 172 -14.41 5.66 -17.09
CA ASP A 172 -15.33 5.54 -18.19
C ASP A 172 -15.02 6.55 -19.32
N VAL A 173 -15.51 6.32 -20.51
CA VAL A 173 -15.29 7.23 -21.67
C VAL A 173 -15.83 8.63 -21.39
N GLU A 174 -16.87 8.73 -20.57
CA GLU A 174 -17.52 9.98 -20.17
C GLU A 174 -16.67 10.83 -19.22
N ASP A 175 -15.67 10.21 -18.57
CA ASP A 175 -14.71 10.91 -17.71
C ASP A 175 -13.63 11.65 -18.51
N VAL A 176 -13.53 11.39 -19.82
CA VAL A 176 -12.52 12.00 -20.70
C VAL A 176 -13.14 13.17 -21.45
N ASP A 177 -12.65 14.38 -21.18
CA ASP A 177 -13.01 15.59 -21.91
C ASP A 177 -12.04 15.81 -23.09
N PHE A 178 -12.37 15.21 -24.24
CA PHE A 178 -11.58 15.34 -25.47
C PHE A 178 -11.50 16.77 -26.00
N LYS A 179 -12.43 17.63 -25.61
CA LYS A 179 -12.49 19.01 -26.09
C LYS A 179 -11.48 19.90 -25.36
N ASN A 180 -11.29 19.66 -24.08
CA ASN A 180 -10.40 20.46 -23.23
C ASN A 180 -9.15 19.68 -22.83
N ASN A 181 -8.91 18.52 -23.44
CA ASN A 181 -7.78 17.63 -23.09
C ASN A 181 -7.72 17.36 -21.57
N GLY A 182 -8.86 17.07 -20.98
CA GLY A 182 -9.00 16.89 -19.54
C GLY A 182 -9.50 15.50 -19.16
N LEU A 183 -9.21 15.10 -17.94
CA LEU A 183 -9.73 13.87 -17.35
C LEU A 183 -10.43 14.21 -16.03
N LYS A 184 -11.67 13.81 -15.88
CA LYS A 184 -12.43 13.93 -14.65
C LYS A 184 -12.37 12.63 -13.87
N TYR A 185 -11.93 12.68 -12.64
CA TYR A 185 -11.94 11.52 -11.78
C TYR A 185 -12.53 11.87 -10.41
N THR A 186 -13.43 11.03 -9.91
CA THR A 186 -14.09 11.23 -8.62
C THR A 186 -13.63 10.17 -7.63
N GLU A 187 -12.83 10.54 -6.63
CA GLU A 187 -12.47 9.67 -5.52
C GLU A 187 -13.15 10.14 -4.23
N SER A 188 -13.96 9.27 -3.63
CA SER A 188 -14.61 9.53 -2.32
C SER A 188 -15.44 10.83 -2.28
N GLY A 189 -16.04 11.23 -3.41
CA GLY A 189 -16.85 12.45 -3.51
C GLY A 189 -16.05 13.73 -3.79
N ILE A 190 -14.74 13.61 -4.04
CA ILE A 190 -13.89 14.73 -4.45
C ILE A 190 -13.61 14.57 -5.95
N GLU A 191 -13.96 15.59 -6.71
CA GLU A 191 -13.62 15.66 -8.14
C GLU A 191 -12.18 16.13 -8.33
N TRP A 192 -11.41 15.35 -9.10
CA TRP A 192 -10.07 15.71 -9.54
C TRP A 192 -10.10 15.96 -11.05
N LEU A 193 -9.55 17.08 -11.49
CA LEU A 193 -9.36 17.37 -12.90
C LEU A 193 -7.88 17.24 -13.24
N TYR A 194 -7.54 16.26 -14.06
CA TYR A 194 -6.20 16.15 -14.66
C TYR A 194 -6.25 16.77 -16.06
N ILE A 195 -5.33 17.67 -16.33
CA ILE A 195 -5.15 18.22 -17.68
C ILE A 195 -4.14 17.33 -18.37
N LEU A 196 -4.54 16.71 -19.48
CA LEU A 196 -3.64 15.99 -20.36
C LEU A 196 -2.72 17.05 -21.00
N VAL A 197 -1.46 17.07 -20.60
CA VAL A 197 -0.48 17.96 -21.21
C VAL A 197 -0.22 17.44 -22.62
N HIS A 198 -0.81 18.10 -23.59
CA HIS A 198 -0.53 17.88 -24.99
C HIS A 198 0.70 18.73 -25.35
N GLU A 199 1.88 18.19 -25.09
CA GLU A 199 3.10 18.69 -25.73
C GLU A 199 3.83 17.52 -26.35
N VAL A 200 3.34 17.13 -27.53
CA VAL A 200 4.25 16.79 -28.61
C VAL A 200 3.80 17.69 -29.76
N GLU A 201 4.24 18.93 -29.73
CA GLU A 201 4.28 19.71 -30.96
C GLU A 201 5.18 18.94 -31.92
N LYS A 202 4.52 18.39 -32.93
CA LYS A 202 5.18 17.95 -34.16
C LYS A 202 5.59 19.20 -34.91
N ASP A 203 6.70 19.78 -34.54
CA ASP A 203 7.48 20.64 -35.37
C ASP A 203 8.79 19.93 -35.73
N PHE A 204 8.68 19.12 -36.78
CA PHE A 204 9.79 18.86 -37.73
C PHE A 204 9.22 18.49 -39.09
#